data_b447dd52886b8759f17ba93f703c6f8b
#
_entry.id   b447dd52886b8759f17ba93f703c6f8b
#
_cell.length_a   1.000
_cell.length_b   1.000
_cell.length_c   1.000
_cell.angle_alpha   90.00
_cell.angle_beta   90.00
_cell.angle_gamma   90.00
#
_symmetry.space_group_name_H-M   'P 1'
#
loop_
_entity.id
_entity.type
_entity.pdbx_description
1 polymer ?
#
loop_
_entity_poly.entity_id
_entity_poly.type
_entity_poly.pdbx_seq_one_letter_code
_entity_poly.pdbx_strand_id
1 'polypeptide(L)'
;DIAQRAIERNSMIEIQIRETDEFIKLGQALKFAGLVGSGIDAKLVIQDGLVKLNGEVVYERGKKCHEGDIIEFEGEKVVVRNAH
;
A
#
# COMPACT_ATOMS: atom_id res chain seq x y z
N ASP A 1 21.27 -1.34 13.31
CA ASP A 1 22.15 -0.25 13.50
C ASP A 1 21.49 1.08 13.16
N ILE A 2 22.22 2.17 13.36
CA ILE A 2 21.61 3.48 13.36
C ILE A 2 21.10 3.89 11.98
N ALA A 3 21.90 3.68 10.97
CA ALA A 3 21.51 4.06 9.62
C ALA A 3 20.30 3.27 9.18
N GLN A 4 20.28 2.02 9.52
CA GLN A 4 19.18 1.17 9.16
C GLN A 4 17.88 1.62 9.82
N ARG A 5 17.96 2.01 11.08
CA ARG A 5 16.75 2.48 11.76
C ARG A 5 16.25 3.76 11.17
N ALA A 6 17.14 4.65 10.77
CA ALA A 6 16.71 5.89 10.13
C ALA A 6 15.99 5.60 8.83
N ILE A 7 16.51 4.68 8.06
CA ILE A 7 15.88 4.29 6.82
C ILE A 7 14.50 3.72 7.08
N GLU A 8 14.39 2.87 8.07
CA GLU A 8 13.11 2.24 8.37
C GLU A 8 12.05 3.25 8.78
N ARG A 9 12.44 4.25 9.55
CA ARG A 9 11.47 5.24 10.00
C ARG A 9 11.02 6.16 8.90
N ASN A 10 11.87 6.41 7.94
CA ASN A 10 11.60 7.39 6.91
C ASN A 10 11.30 6.79 5.55
N SER A 11 11.53 5.51 5.41
CA SER A 11 11.36 4.91 4.10
C SER A 11 9.90 4.64 3.84
N MET A 12 9.55 4.80 2.60
CA MET A 12 8.28 4.35 2.07
C MET A 12 8.52 3.04 1.38
N ILE A 13 7.55 2.15 1.50
CA ILE A 13 7.57 0.92 0.73
C ILE A 13 7.12 1.29 -0.68
N GLU A 14 7.91 0.91 -1.68
CA GLU A 14 7.54 1.18 -3.06
C GLU A 14 7.09 -0.11 -3.71
N ILE A 15 5.94 -0.07 -4.37
CA ILE A 15 5.48 -1.19 -5.16
C ILE A 15 5.30 -0.71 -6.59
N GLN A 16 5.52 -1.61 -7.54
CA GLN A 16 5.44 -1.26 -8.95
C GLN A 16 4.25 -1.93 -9.61
N ILE A 17 3.53 -1.15 -10.40
CA ILE A 17 2.47 -1.68 -11.25
C ILE A 17 3.13 -2.26 -12.48
N ARG A 18 2.63 -3.40 -12.95
CA ARG A 18 3.17 -4.01 -14.17
C ARG A 18 2.94 -3.08 -15.35
N GLU A 19 3.81 -3.20 -16.36
CA GLU A 19 3.74 -2.34 -17.53
C GLU A 19 2.38 -2.38 -18.21
N THR A 20 1.73 -3.51 -18.15
CA THR A 20 0.45 -3.70 -18.82
C THR A 20 -0.73 -3.18 -18.00
N ASP A 21 -0.49 -2.80 -16.75
CA ASP A 21 -1.56 -2.36 -15.86
C ASP A 21 -1.44 -0.88 -15.60
N GLU A 22 -2.59 -0.22 -15.46
CA GLU A 22 -2.63 1.20 -15.15
C GLU A 22 -2.85 1.47 -13.67
N PHE A 23 -3.21 0.45 -12.93
CA PHE A 23 -3.50 0.58 -11.51
C PHE A 23 -3.30 -0.76 -10.81
N ILE A 24 -3.29 -0.70 -9.49
CA ILE A 24 -3.30 -1.90 -8.68
C ILE A 24 -4.42 -1.74 -7.67
N LYS A 25 -5.12 -2.82 -7.35
CA LYS A 25 -6.18 -2.77 -6.37
C LYS A 25 -5.60 -2.66 -4.98
N LEU A 26 -6.29 -1.93 -4.10
CA LEU A 26 -5.79 -1.64 -2.77
C LEU A 26 -5.41 -2.90 -2.00
N GLY A 27 -6.25 -3.92 -2.05
CA GLY A 27 -5.94 -5.18 -1.37
C GLY A 27 -4.68 -5.85 -1.89
N GLN A 28 -4.47 -5.78 -3.20
CA GLN A 28 -3.27 -6.35 -3.79
C GLN A 28 -2.04 -5.54 -3.41
N ALA A 29 -2.18 -4.22 -3.33
CA ALA A 29 -1.08 -3.36 -2.95
C ALA A 29 -0.59 -3.68 -1.55
N LEU A 30 -1.52 -3.90 -0.62
CA LEU A 30 -1.15 -4.27 0.74
C LEU A 30 -0.41 -5.59 0.81
N LYS A 31 -0.83 -6.54 0.00
CA LYS A 31 -0.14 -7.83 -0.08
C LYS A 31 1.25 -7.69 -0.68
N PHE A 32 1.36 -6.95 -1.76
CA PHE A 32 2.65 -6.74 -2.41
C PHE A 32 3.63 -6.05 -1.47
N ALA A 33 3.14 -5.14 -0.66
CA ALA A 33 3.98 -4.41 0.28
C ALA A 33 4.35 -5.26 1.49
N GLY A 34 3.73 -6.44 1.64
CA GLY A 34 4.03 -7.30 2.77
C GLY A 34 3.37 -6.87 4.06
N LEU A 35 2.38 -6.00 3.98
CA LEU A 35 1.70 -5.51 5.18
C LEU A 35 0.59 -6.43 5.65
N VAL A 36 0.09 -7.28 4.77
CA VAL A 36 -0.90 -8.30 5.13
C VAL A 36 -0.47 -9.61 4.49
N GLY A 37 -0.91 -10.71 5.05
CA GLY A 37 -0.49 -12.02 4.60
C GLY A 37 -1.36 -12.66 3.55
N SER A 38 -2.57 -12.14 3.34
CA SER A 38 -3.50 -12.76 2.41
C SER A 38 -4.54 -11.75 1.95
N GLY A 39 -5.31 -12.13 0.94
CA GLY A 39 -6.41 -11.29 0.48
C GLY A 39 -7.50 -11.14 1.51
N ILE A 40 -7.72 -12.17 2.33
CA ILE A 40 -8.70 -12.09 3.39
C ILE A 40 -8.27 -11.09 4.44
N ASP A 41 -7.01 -11.11 4.82
CA ASP A 41 -6.48 -10.14 5.77
C ASP A 41 -6.60 -8.73 5.23
N ALA A 42 -6.29 -8.53 3.96
CA ALA A 42 -6.43 -7.23 3.34
C ALA A 42 -7.87 -6.75 3.41
N LYS A 43 -8.81 -7.63 3.09
CA LYS A 43 -10.22 -7.27 3.14
C LYS A 43 -10.64 -6.83 4.54
N LEU A 44 -10.20 -7.56 5.55
CA LEU A 44 -10.60 -7.25 6.93
C LEU A 44 -10.08 -5.90 7.39
N VAL A 45 -8.80 -5.62 7.15
CA VAL A 45 -8.23 -4.35 7.62
C VAL A 45 -8.81 -3.17 6.84
N ILE A 46 -9.11 -3.36 5.57
CA ILE A 46 -9.71 -2.29 4.78
C ILE A 46 -11.13 -2.00 5.26
N GLN A 47 -11.91 -3.05 5.49
CA GLN A 47 -13.28 -2.87 5.95
C GLN A 47 -13.35 -2.28 7.35
N ASP A 48 -12.32 -2.52 8.16
CA ASP A 48 -12.27 -1.97 9.50
C ASP A 48 -11.84 -0.50 9.53
N GLY A 49 -11.56 0.09 8.37
CA GLY A 49 -11.19 1.49 8.32
C GLY A 49 -9.76 1.76 8.73
N LEU A 50 -8.89 0.76 8.67
CA LEU A 50 -7.51 0.87 9.10
C LEU A 50 -6.57 1.31 7.99
N VAL A 51 -7.07 1.42 6.77
CA VAL A 51 -6.25 1.73 5.60
C VAL A 51 -6.67 3.07 5.02
N LYS A 52 -5.68 3.90 4.70
CA LYS A 52 -5.94 5.20 4.09
C LYS A 52 -5.28 5.25 2.72
N LEU A 53 -5.94 5.96 1.81
CA LEU A 53 -5.38 6.23 0.50
C LEU A 53 -5.31 7.74 0.34
N ASN A 54 -4.08 8.25 0.20
CA ASN A 54 -3.84 9.70 0.11
C ASN A 54 -4.46 10.46 1.27
N GLY A 55 -4.39 9.86 2.47
CA GLY A 55 -4.85 10.51 3.68
C GLY A 55 -6.31 10.30 4.01
N GLU A 56 -7.06 9.59 3.18
CA GLU A 56 -8.47 9.33 3.40
C GLU A 56 -8.74 7.86 3.62
N VAL A 57 -9.58 7.55 4.61
CA VAL A 57 -9.94 6.16 4.90
C VAL A 57 -10.72 5.60 3.72
N VAL A 58 -10.35 4.40 3.30
CA VAL A 58 -10.99 3.70 2.20
C VAL A 58 -11.50 2.36 2.71
N TYR A 59 -12.71 2.00 2.33
CA TYR A 59 -13.33 0.77 2.81
C TYR A 59 -13.45 -0.29 1.72
N GLU A 60 -13.01 0.00 0.51
CA GLU A 60 -13.17 -0.91 -0.62
C GLU A 60 -11.85 -1.57 -0.98
N ARG A 61 -11.83 -2.90 -0.91
CA ARG A 61 -10.63 -3.67 -1.27
C ARG A 61 -10.27 -3.47 -2.74
N GLY A 62 -11.26 -3.27 -3.58
CA GLY A 62 -11.05 -3.10 -5.01
C GLY A 62 -10.74 -1.68 -5.44
N LYS A 63 -10.49 -0.78 -4.51
CA LYS A 63 -10.16 0.59 -4.86
C LYS A 63 -8.92 0.64 -5.74
N LYS A 64 -9.01 1.35 -6.85
CA LYS A 64 -7.89 1.44 -7.79
C LYS A 64 -6.85 2.41 -7.28
N CYS A 65 -5.62 1.98 -7.26
CA CYS A 65 -4.48 2.80 -6.85
C CYS A 65 -3.58 2.99 -8.05
N HIS A 66 -3.25 4.24 -8.33
CA HIS A 66 -2.46 4.60 -9.52
C HIS A 66 -1.10 5.10 -9.08
N GLU A 67 -0.23 5.33 -10.05
CA GLU A 67 1.08 5.83 -9.75
C GLU A 67 1.00 7.11 -8.94
N GLY A 68 1.82 7.20 -7.91
CA GLY A 68 1.85 8.36 -7.04
C GLY A 68 0.90 8.28 -5.86
N ASP A 69 -0.02 7.33 -5.87
CA ASP A 69 -0.93 7.18 -4.73
C ASP A 69 -0.16 6.63 -3.53
N ILE A 70 -0.53 7.11 -2.36
CA ILE A 70 0.12 6.71 -1.10
C ILE A 70 -0.89 6.01 -0.24
N ILE A 71 -0.56 4.79 0.16
CA ILE A 71 -1.40 3.97 1.02
C ILE A 71 -0.79 3.94 2.40
N GLU A 72 -1.61 4.12 3.43
CA GLU A 72 -1.15 4.08 4.81
C GLU A 72 -1.85 2.97 5.58
N PHE A 73 -1.07 2.21 6.34
CA PHE A 73 -1.60 1.16 7.18
C PHE A 73 -0.62 0.92 8.32
N GLU A 74 -1.11 1.04 9.56
CA GLU A 74 -0.33 0.76 10.77
C GLU A 74 0.98 1.55 10.82
N GLY A 75 0.93 2.79 10.41
CA GLY A 75 2.12 3.63 10.44
C GLY A 75 3.07 3.45 9.28
N GLU A 76 2.78 2.50 8.41
CA GLU A 76 3.59 2.27 7.21
C GLU A 76 2.97 2.99 6.03
N LYS A 77 3.82 3.46 5.14
CA LYS A 77 3.36 4.13 3.93
C LYS A 77 3.87 3.37 2.72
N VAL A 78 2.98 3.20 1.75
CA VAL A 78 3.29 2.52 0.51
C VAL A 78 3.02 3.48 -0.63
N VAL A 79 4.01 3.70 -1.48
CA VAL A 79 3.80 4.51 -2.67
C VAL A 79 3.74 3.61 -3.89
N VAL A 80 2.77 3.89 -4.75
CA VAL A 80 2.57 3.11 -5.96
C VAL A 80 3.39 3.74 -7.08
N ARG A 81 4.19 2.94 -7.75
CA ARG A 81 5.03 3.40 -8.86
C ARG A 81 4.69 2.67 -10.13
N ASN A 82 4.86 3.36 -11.22
CA ASN A 82 4.71 2.76 -12.53
C ASN A 82 6.00 2.04 -12.90
N ALA A 83 5.88 0.95 -13.64
CA ALA A 83 7.05 0.15 -14.00
C ALA A 83 7.92 0.79 -15.06
N HIS A 84 7.50 1.87 -15.67
CA HIS A 84 8.31 2.54 -16.68
C HIS A 84 9.37 3.41 -16.09
#